data_35f989476c24c10be63e42c0d67f2493
#
_entry.id   35f989476c24c10be63e42c0d67f2493
#
_cell.length_a   1.000
_cell.length_b   1.000
_cell.length_c   1.000
_cell.angle_alpha   90.00
_cell.angle_beta   90.00
_cell.angle_gamma   90.00
#
_symmetry.space_group_name_H-M   'P 1'
#
loop_
_entity.id
_entity.type
_entity.pdbx_description
1 polymer ?
#
loop_
_entity_poly.entity_id
_entity_poly.type
_entity_poly.pdbx_seq_one_letter_code
_entity_poly.pdbx_strand_id
1 'polypeptide(L)'
;MRWARLLRQSGHLVRISTDYEGEATDVMIALHARHSGAAVRRYREQMTQGPLVVGLGGTDVNTFLQTERALTLGSMDMADALICLHDLIGPELPAPLRPKLHVVRQSAQPLTQPRQPSKRHFDICVIGHLRAEKDPFRTALAARLLPPTSRLRGHHLG
;
A
#
# COMPACT_ATOMS: atom_id res chain seq x y z
N MET A 1 -2.59 -9.11 5.55
CA MET A 1 -4.00 -8.90 5.95
C MET A 1 -4.16 -8.20 7.31
N ARG A 2 -3.29 -7.21 7.55
CA ARG A 2 -3.22 -6.48 8.82
C ARG A 2 -4.49 -5.66 9.10
N TRP A 3 -5.02 -4.94 8.11
CA TRP A 3 -6.22 -4.12 8.28
C TRP A 3 -7.42 -4.95 8.73
N ALA A 4 -7.66 -6.10 8.11
CA ALA A 4 -8.76 -6.96 8.52
C ALA A 4 -8.65 -7.42 9.97
N ARG A 5 -7.42 -7.71 10.45
CA ARG A 5 -7.20 -8.04 11.85
C ARG A 5 -7.51 -6.87 12.77
N LEU A 6 -7.05 -5.67 12.43
CA LEU A 6 -7.29 -4.47 13.24
C LEU A 6 -8.78 -4.12 13.29
N LEU A 7 -9.48 -4.19 12.16
CA LEU A 7 -10.92 -3.95 12.10
C LEU A 7 -11.70 -4.98 12.93
N ARG A 8 -11.31 -6.26 12.87
CA ARG A 8 -11.94 -7.29 13.74
C ARG A 8 -11.67 -7.04 15.21
N GLN A 9 -10.45 -6.59 15.57
CA GLN A 9 -10.13 -6.20 16.94
C GLN A 9 -10.93 -4.98 17.42
N SER A 10 -11.38 -4.13 16.50
CA SER A 10 -12.27 -3.00 16.77
C SER A 10 -13.76 -3.37 16.75
N GLY A 11 -14.10 -4.67 16.69
CA GLY A 11 -15.48 -5.15 16.77
C GLY A 11 -16.22 -5.26 15.44
N HIS A 12 -15.55 -5.06 14.29
CA HIS A 12 -16.19 -5.18 12.99
C HIS A 12 -16.17 -6.62 12.45
N LEU A 13 -17.24 -7.02 11.79
CA LEU A 13 -17.26 -8.23 10.97
C LEU A 13 -16.55 -7.94 9.65
N VAL A 14 -15.48 -8.68 9.35
CA VAL A 14 -14.68 -8.45 8.15
C VAL A 14 -14.60 -9.70 7.31
N ARG A 15 -15.17 -9.63 6.10
CA ARG A 15 -14.96 -10.58 5.02
C ARG A 15 -13.80 -10.12 4.15
N ILE A 16 -13.00 -11.03 3.66
CA ILE A 16 -11.94 -10.78 2.71
C ILE A 16 -12.20 -11.62 1.49
N SER A 17 -12.20 -10.99 0.32
CA SER A 17 -12.34 -11.65 -0.98
C SER A 17 -11.37 -11.04 -1.99
N THR A 18 -11.16 -11.73 -3.09
CA THR A 18 -10.38 -11.23 -4.24
C THR A 18 -11.23 -10.43 -5.20
N ASP A 19 -12.55 -10.61 -5.15
CA ASP A 19 -13.54 -9.89 -5.96
C ASP A 19 -14.79 -9.59 -5.11
N TYR A 20 -15.70 -8.80 -5.65
CA TYR A 20 -17.01 -8.51 -5.09
C TYR A 20 -18.09 -9.21 -5.93
N GLU A 21 -18.87 -10.07 -5.30
CA GLU A 21 -19.90 -10.90 -5.96
C GLU A 21 -21.33 -10.47 -5.62
N GLY A 22 -21.51 -9.32 -4.96
CA GLY A 22 -22.83 -8.76 -4.64
C GLY A 22 -23.27 -8.96 -3.20
N GLU A 23 -22.34 -9.26 -2.30
CA GLU A 23 -22.67 -9.44 -0.89
C GLU A 23 -23.10 -8.12 -0.23
N ALA A 24 -24.17 -8.19 0.56
CA ALA A 24 -24.57 -7.06 1.39
C ALA A 24 -23.47 -6.73 2.40
N THR A 25 -23.09 -5.44 2.46
CA THR A 25 -22.04 -4.96 3.36
C THR A 25 -22.29 -3.50 3.72
N ASP A 26 -21.98 -3.12 4.95
CA ASP A 26 -22.11 -1.74 5.42
C ASP A 26 -21.07 -0.80 4.78
N VAL A 27 -19.88 -1.34 4.43
CA VAL A 27 -18.80 -0.61 3.77
C VAL A 27 -17.91 -1.55 2.97
N MET A 28 -17.54 -1.15 1.77
CA MET A 28 -16.52 -1.83 0.98
C MET A 28 -15.19 -1.09 1.10
N ILE A 29 -14.11 -1.84 1.37
CA ILE A 29 -12.73 -1.33 1.30
C ILE A 29 -12.01 -2.08 0.19
N ALA A 30 -11.83 -1.44 -0.96
CA ALA A 30 -11.08 -1.97 -2.08
C ALA A 30 -9.59 -1.62 -1.96
N LEU A 31 -8.71 -2.59 -2.08
CA LEU A 31 -7.27 -2.35 -2.08
C LEU A 31 -6.77 -2.32 -3.52
N HIS A 32 -6.09 -1.24 -3.87
CA HIS A 32 -5.55 -0.97 -5.20
C HIS A 32 -6.62 -0.47 -6.21
N ALA A 33 -6.54 0.82 -6.56
CA ALA A 33 -7.54 1.45 -7.45
C ALA A 33 -7.63 0.75 -8.82
N ARG A 34 -6.48 0.43 -9.44
CA ARG A 34 -6.46 -0.22 -10.75
C ARG A 34 -6.91 -1.67 -10.69
N HIS A 35 -6.37 -2.46 -9.76
CA HIS A 35 -6.65 -3.90 -9.72
C HIS A 35 -8.05 -4.22 -9.22
N SER A 36 -8.59 -3.43 -8.31
CA SER A 36 -9.95 -3.60 -7.80
C SER A 36 -11.02 -2.89 -8.63
N GLY A 37 -10.68 -2.30 -9.78
CA GLY A 37 -11.59 -1.48 -10.57
C GLY A 37 -12.86 -2.18 -11.01
N ALA A 38 -12.81 -3.47 -11.32
CA ALA A 38 -14.00 -4.25 -11.66
C ALA A 38 -14.92 -4.43 -10.45
N ALA A 39 -14.36 -4.79 -9.29
CA ALA A 39 -15.09 -4.94 -8.04
C ALA A 39 -15.71 -3.62 -7.56
N VAL A 40 -14.96 -2.51 -7.65
CA VAL A 40 -15.43 -1.16 -7.34
C VAL A 40 -16.65 -0.78 -8.17
N ARG A 41 -16.58 -1.01 -9.49
CA ARG A 41 -17.67 -0.71 -10.42
C ARG A 41 -18.91 -1.53 -10.09
N ARG A 42 -18.75 -2.86 -9.94
CA ARG A 42 -19.84 -3.77 -9.59
C ARG A 42 -20.50 -3.39 -8.25
N TYR A 43 -19.69 -2.99 -7.28
CA TYR A 43 -20.22 -2.51 -6.00
C TYR A 43 -21.09 -1.27 -6.17
N ARG A 44 -20.64 -0.27 -6.93
CA ARG A 44 -21.42 0.96 -7.19
C ARG A 44 -22.71 0.71 -7.98
N GLU A 45 -22.70 -0.23 -8.91
CA GLU A 45 -23.89 -0.61 -9.67
C GLU A 45 -24.96 -1.22 -8.78
N GLN A 46 -24.57 -2.01 -7.79
CA GLN A 46 -25.49 -2.70 -6.87
C GLN A 46 -25.81 -1.89 -5.61
N MET A 47 -24.85 -1.15 -5.10
CA MET A 47 -24.90 -0.38 -3.87
C MET A 47 -24.62 1.11 -4.15
N THR A 48 -25.56 1.77 -4.85
CA THR A 48 -25.37 3.15 -5.36
C THR A 48 -24.95 4.15 -4.29
N GLN A 49 -25.44 4.01 -3.06
CA GLN A 49 -25.16 4.86 -1.91
C GLN A 49 -24.32 4.14 -0.83
N GLY A 50 -23.85 2.93 -1.12
CA GLY A 50 -23.04 2.18 -0.17
C GLY A 50 -21.66 2.83 0.02
N PRO A 51 -21.18 3.01 1.26
CA PRO A 51 -19.87 3.59 1.51
C PRO A 51 -18.73 2.79 0.87
N LEU A 52 -17.89 3.46 0.10
CA LEU A 52 -16.78 2.86 -0.65
C LEU A 52 -15.47 3.57 -0.34
N VAL A 53 -14.51 2.82 0.17
CA VAL A 53 -13.15 3.29 0.44
C VAL A 53 -12.18 2.59 -0.50
N VAL A 54 -11.30 3.34 -1.15
CA VAL A 54 -10.24 2.78 -1.99
C VAL A 54 -8.88 3.06 -1.36
N GLY A 55 -8.16 2.00 -1.01
CA GLY A 55 -6.78 2.07 -0.55
C GLY A 55 -5.82 2.06 -1.73
N LEU A 56 -5.07 3.16 -1.90
CA LEU A 56 -4.13 3.33 -3.02
C LEU A 56 -2.84 2.57 -2.78
N GLY A 57 -2.44 1.77 -3.76
CA GLY A 57 -1.10 1.20 -3.83
C GLY A 57 -0.10 2.17 -4.46
N GLY A 58 1.19 1.99 -4.19
CA GLY A 58 2.24 2.80 -4.83
C GLY A 58 2.21 2.71 -6.35
N THR A 59 1.90 1.54 -6.92
CA THR A 59 1.78 1.35 -8.38
C THR A 59 0.55 2.05 -8.97
N ASP A 60 -0.53 2.28 -8.20
CA ASP A 60 -1.65 3.09 -8.69
C ASP A 60 -1.18 4.49 -9.08
N VAL A 61 -0.36 5.11 -8.24
CA VAL A 61 0.10 6.48 -8.42
C VAL A 61 1.31 6.53 -9.35
N ASN A 62 2.33 5.71 -9.11
CA ASN A 62 3.61 5.80 -9.81
C ASN A 62 3.58 5.20 -11.22
N THR A 63 2.62 4.32 -11.50
CA THR A 63 2.55 3.58 -12.77
C THR A 63 1.20 3.77 -13.45
N PHE A 64 0.11 3.33 -12.81
CA PHE A 64 -1.19 3.24 -13.48
C PHE A 64 -1.87 4.58 -13.74
N LEU A 65 -1.59 5.63 -12.97
CA LEU A 65 -2.02 6.98 -13.35
C LEU A 65 -1.40 7.46 -14.66
N GLN A 66 -0.30 6.87 -15.10
CA GLN A 66 0.34 7.19 -16.38
C GLN A 66 -0.06 6.22 -17.48
N THR A 67 -0.10 4.91 -17.19
CA THR A 67 -0.28 3.87 -18.22
C THR A 67 -1.74 3.44 -18.43
N GLU A 68 -2.57 3.52 -17.37
CA GLU A 68 -3.97 3.08 -17.37
C GLU A 68 -4.86 4.09 -16.64
N ARG A 69 -4.64 5.36 -16.97
CA ARG A 69 -5.21 6.51 -16.26
C ARG A 69 -6.73 6.45 -16.09
N ALA A 70 -7.46 6.16 -17.17
CA ALA A 70 -8.93 6.18 -17.15
C ALA A 70 -9.51 5.14 -16.18
N LEU A 71 -8.97 3.93 -16.17
CA LEU A 71 -9.40 2.86 -15.25
C LEU A 71 -9.06 3.18 -13.81
N THR A 72 -7.86 3.71 -13.57
CA THR A 72 -7.37 4.04 -12.23
C THR A 72 -8.16 5.21 -11.64
N LEU A 73 -8.35 6.29 -12.39
CA LEU A 73 -9.16 7.43 -11.96
C LEU A 73 -10.62 7.06 -11.79
N GLY A 74 -11.19 6.23 -12.68
CA GLY A 74 -12.58 5.80 -12.56
C GLY A 74 -12.88 5.12 -11.21
N SER A 75 -11.96 4.31 -10.69
CA SER A 75 -12.12 3.71 -9.36
C SER A 75 -12.00 4.75 -8.24
N MET A 76 -11.08 5.72 -8.40
CA MET A 76 -10.89 6.79 -7.42
C MET A 76 -12.09 7.75 -7.39
N ASP A 77 -12.67 8.06 -8.55
CA ASP A 77 -13.86 8.93 -8.66
C ASP A 77 -15.08 8.31 -7.98
N MET A 78 -15.27 7.00 -8.17
CA MET A 78 -16.36 6.25 -7.53
C MET A 78 -16.23 6.13 -6.02
N ALA A 79 -15.04 6.27 -5.45
CA ALA A 79 -14.81 6.16 -4.01
C ALA A 79 -15.35 7.39 -3.26
N ASP A 80 -15.88 7.17 -2.05
CA ASP A 80 -16.23 8.24 -1.12
C ASP A 80 -15.00 8.73 -0.36
N ALA A 81 -14.05 7.82 -0.09
CA ALA A 81 -12.77 8.13 0.53
C ALA A 81 -11.63 7.35 -0.12
N LEU A 82 -10.47 7.99 -0.19
CA LEU A 82 -9.22 7.40 -0.65
C LEU A 82 -8.26 7.32 0.53
N ILE A 83 -7.59 6.18 0.68
CA ILE A 83 -6.54 6.02 1.70
C ILE A 83 -5.20 5.88 1.00
N CYS A 84 -4.21 6.63 1.45
CA CYS A 84 -2.83 6.50 1.04
C CYS A 84 -1.89 6.30 2.23
N LEU A 85 -0.65 5.87 1.96
CA LEU A 85 0.31 5.50 3.00
C LEU A 85 1.19 6.67 3.46
N HIS A 86 1.24 7.76 2.68
CA HIS A 86 2.04 8.95 2.97
C HIS A 86 1.47 10.20 2.28
N ASP A 87 1.84 11.34 2.79
CA ASP A 87 1.35 12.67 2.41
C ASP A 87 1.80 13.16 1.02
N LEU A 88 2.86 12.59 0.45
CA LEU A 88 3.34 12.98 -0.88
C LEU A 88 2.45 12.49 -2.05
N ILE A 89 1.40 11.72 -1.78
CA ILE A 89 0.46 11.25 -2.80
C ILE A 89 -0.48 12.38 -3.26
N GLY A 90 -0.84 13.30 -2.37
CA GLY A 90 -1.81 14.36 -2.68
C GLY A 90 -1.47 15.18 -3.91
N PRO A 91 -0.25 15.69 -4.07
CA PRO A 91 0.17 16.44 -5.26
C PRO A 91 0.04 15.67 -6.58
N GLU A 92 0.21 14.36 -6.56
CA GLU A 92 0.14 13.49 -7.74
C GLU A 92 -1.29 13.25 -8.23
N LEU A 93 -2.29 13.47 -7.37
CA LEU A 93 -3.69 13.27 -7.72
C LEU A 93 -4.30 14.54 -8.33
N PRO A 94 -5.28 14.37 -9.26
CA PRO A 94 -6.12 15.46 -9.72
C PRO A 94 -6.76 16.21 -8.55
N ALA A 95 -6.88 17.55 -8.69
CA ALA A 95 -7.40 18.42 -7.64
C ALA A 95 -8.77 17.96 -7.05
N PRO A 96 -9.74 17.48 -7.86
CA PRO A 96 -11.03 17.04 -7.34
C PRO A 96 -10.97 15.83 -6.40
N LEU A 97 -9.93 15.00 -6.50
CA LEU A 97 -9.78 13.80 -5.66
C LEU A 97 -9.09 14.07 -4.32
N ARG A 98 -8.35 15.17 -4.22
CA ARG A 98 -7.57 15.50 -3.02
C ARG A 98 -8.41 15.63 -1.74
N PRO A 99 -9.62 16.22 -1.76
CA PRO A 99 -10.47 16.29 -0.57
C PRO A 99 -10.90 14.93 -0.02
N LYS A 100 -10.93 13.88 -0.86
CA LYS A 100 -11.26 12.51 -0.45
C LYS A 100 -10.06 11.75 0.14
N LEU A 101 -8.84 12.31 0.04
CA LEU A 101 -7.61 11.60 0.39
C LEU A 101 -7.29 11.69 1.88
N HIS A 102 -7.12 10.55 2.50
CA HIS A 102 -6.74 10.38 3.90
C HIS A 102 -5.40 9.63 4.00
N VAL A 103 -4.48 10.19 4.76
CA VAL A 103 -3.19 9.53 5.02
C VAL A 103 -3.31 8.58 6.20
N VAL A 104 -3.21 7.28 5.94
CA VAL A 104 -3.18 6.25 6.97
C VAL A 104 -1.84 5.50 6.86
N ARG A 105 -0.88 5.90 7.68
CA ARG A 105 0.47 5.31 7.67
C ARG A 105 0.43 3.85 8.11
N GLN A 106 1.23 3.04 7.45
CA GLN A 106 1.36 1.64 7.85
C GLN A 106 2.01 1.54 9.24
N SER A 107 1.50 0.62 10.03
CA SER A 107 2.05 0.31 11.35
C SER A 107 2.66 -1.08 11.35
N ALA A 108 3.61 -1.31 12.25
CA ALA A 108 4.16 -2.63 12.55
C ALA A 108 3.92 -2.96 14.02
N GLN A 109 3.92 -4.24 14.36
CA GLN A 109 3.95 -4.62 15.77
C GLN A 109 5.34 -4.34 16.33
N PRO A 110 5.44 -3.81 17.55
CA PRO A 110 6.72 -3.68 18.22
C PRO A 110 7.34 -5.07 18.43
N LEU A 111 8.65 -5.11 18.47
CA LEU A 111 9.35 -6.33 18.87
C LEU A 111 9.05 -6.61 20.35
N THR A 112 8.78 -7.86 20.67
CA THR A 112 8.57 -8.32 22.05
C THR A 112 9.84 -8.20 22.88
N GLN A 113 11.02 -8.30 22.23
CA GLN A 113 12.31 -8.10 22.87
C GLN A 113 13.19 -7.23 21.97
N PRO A 114 13.83 -6.17 22.50
CA PRO A 114 14.78 -5.38 21.74
C PRO A 114 15.97 -6.24 21.30
N ARG A 115 16.30 -6.21 20.02
CA ARG A 115 17.52 -6.84 19.52
C ARG A 115 18.73 -6.01 19.97
N GLN A 116 19.74 -6.68 20.52
CA GLN A 116 21.03 -6.06 20.76
C GLN A 116 21.78 -5.92 19.44
N PRO A 117 22.28 -4.72 19.11
CA PRO A 117 23.10 -4.53 17.90
C PRO A 117 24.36 -5.39 17.96
N SER A 118 24.80 -5.88 16.81
CA SER A 118 26.08 -6.57 16.74
C SER A 118 27.24 -5.61 17.04
N LYS A 119 28.21 -6.05 17.85
CA LYS A 119 29.45 -5.31 18.09
C LYS A 119 30.48 -5.51 16.96
N ARG A 120 30.28 -6.49 16.10
CA ARG A 120 31.25 -6.87 15.04
C ARG A 120 30.97 -6.21 13.71
N HIS A 121 29.68 -6.01 13.38
CA HIS A 121 29.26 -5.45 12.10
C HIS A 121 28.00 -4.59 12.27
N PHE A 122 27.80 -3.71 11.30
CA PHE A 122 26.58 -2.93 11.16
C PHE A 122 25.75 -3.53 10.05
N ASP A 123 24.58 -4.06 10.41
CA ASP A 123 23.66 -4.70 9.46
C ASP A 123 22.70 -3.69 8.86
N ILE A 124 22.62 -3.67 7.52
CA ILE A 124 21.67 -2.88 6.75
C ILE A 124 20.65 -3.85 6.13
N CYS A 125 19.37 -3.57 6.32
CA CYS A 125 18.29 -4.37 5.77
C CYS A 125 17.61 -3.64 4.62
N VAL A 126 17.52 -4.28 3.45
CA VAL A 126 16.71 -3.83 2.32
C VAL A 126 15.50 -4.74 2.25
N ILE A 127 14.32 -4.15 2.46
CA ILE A 127 13.06 -4.90 2.49
C ILE A 127 12.24 -4.58 1.25
N GLY A 128 12.00 -5.56 0.41
CA GLY A 128 11.18 -5.40 -0.79
C GLY A 128 11.44 -6.47 -1.84
N HIS A 129 10.43 -6.74 -2.66
CA HIS A 129 10.59 -7.67 -3.78
C HIS A 129 11.63 -7.16 -4.79
N LEU A 130 12.26 -8.07 -5.53
CA LEU A 130 13.22 -7.79 -6.60
C LEU A 130 12.50 -7.23 -7.84
N ARG A 131 12.01 -6.00 -7.73
CA ARG A 131 11.36 -5.26 -8.81
C ARG A 131 12.12 -3.96 -9.08
N ALA A 132 12.16 -3.53 -10.34
CA ALA A 132 12.90 -2.34 -10.78
C ALA A 132 12.51 -1.09 -9.96
N GLU A 133 11.22 -0.89 -9.70
CA GLU A 133 10.71 0.26 -8.93
C GLU A 133 11.11 0.25 -7.45
N LYS A 134 11.66 -0.84 -6.94
CA LYS A 134 12.19 -0.95 -5.57
C LYS A 134 13.69 -0.74 -5.49
N ASP A 135 14.35 -0.64 -6.65
CA ASP A 135 15.80 -0.48 -6.77
C ASP A 135 16.61 -1.40 -5.82
N PRO A 136 16.36 -2.72 -5.87
CA PRO A 136 16.80 -3.65 -4.82
C PRO A 136 18.31 -3.79 -4.72
N PHE A 137 19.04 -3.44 -5.78
CA PHE A 137 20.50 -3.59 -5.84
C PHE A 137 21.28 -2.35 -5.43
N ARG A 138 20.64 -1.21 -5.18
CA ARG A 138 21.30 0.04 -4.82
C ARG A 138 22.22 -0.11 -3.62
N THR A 139 21.78 -0.77 -2.57
CA THR A 139 22.59 -1.01 -1.36
C THR A 139 23.79 -1.90 -1.65
N ALA A 140 23.62 -2.94 -2.47
CA ALA A 140 24.73 -3.80 -2.88
C ALA A 140 25.77 -3.04 -3.73
N LEU A 141 25.30 -2.20 -4.66
CA LEU A 141 26.17 -1.35 -5.47
C LEU A 141 26.92 -0.33 -4.61
N ALA A 142 26.23 0.31 -3.66
CA ALA A 142 26.87 1.24 -2.73
C ALA A 142 27.90 0.54 -1.83
N ALA A 143 27.62 -0.69 -1.38
CA ALA A 143 28.55 -1.47 -0.56
C ALA A 143 29.87 -1.79 -1.30
N ARG A 144 29.86 -1.90 -2.64
CA ARG A 144 31.07 -2.11 -3.45
C ARG A 144 32.04 -0.91 -3.43
N LEU A 145 31.56 0.26 -3.04
CA LEU A 145 32.39 1.48 -2.92
C LEU A 145 33.08 1.59 -1.55
N LEU A 146 32.77 0.68 -0.62
CA LEU A 146 33.33 0.69 0.71
C LEU A 146 34.70 -0.01 0.73
N PRO A 147 35.61 0.42 1.64
CA PRO A 147 36.90 -0.24 1.79
C PRO A 147 36.73 -1.69 2.28
N PRO A 148 37.69 -2.60 1.96
CA PRO A 148 37.63 -4.01 2.40
C PRO A 148 37.55 -4.20 3.93
N THR A 149 37.97 -3.19 4.69
CA THR A 149 37.91 -3.17 6.16
C THR A 149 36.52 -2.77 6.69
N SER A 150 35.56 -2.46 5.81
CA SER A 150 34.21 -2.09 6.20
C SER A 150 33.51 -3.19 6.99
N ARG A 151 32.85 -2.81 8.07
CA ARG A 151 32.03 -3.70 8.90
C ARG A 151 30.55 -3.73 8.48
N LEU A 152 30.20 -3.14 7.34
CA LEU A 152 28.83 -3.15 6.83
C LEU A 152 28.46 -4.52 6.26
N ARG A 153 27.25 -4.99 6.56
CA ARG A 153 26.64 -6.15 5.91
C ARG A 153 25.26 -5.76 5.39
N GLY A 154 25.02 -6.01 4.13
CA GLY A 154 23.69 -5.83 3.52
C GLY A 154 22.90 -7.14 3.53
N HIS A 155 21.64 -7.06 3.97
CA HIS A 155 20.69 -8.17 3.91
C HIS A 155 19.51 -7.74 3.05
N HIS A 156 19.19 -8.51 2.03
CA HIS A 156 17.99 -8.31 1.22
C HIS A 156 16.91 -9.29 1.67
N LEU A 157 15.70 -8.79 1.95
CA LEU A 157 14.54 -9.55 2.39
C LEU A 157 13.35 -9.22 1.48
N GLY A 158 12.83 -10.22 0.75
CA GLY A 158 11.68 -10.05 -0.16
C GLY A 158 11.39 -11.26 -1.01
#